data_7030df6161e26993b4e0dd94594d66c6
#
_entry.id   7030df6161e26993b4e0dd94594d66c6
#
_cell.length_a   1.000
_cell.length_b   1.000
_cell.length_c   1.000
_cell.angle_alpha   90.00
_cell.angle_beta   90.00
_cell.angle_gamma   90.00
#
_symmetry.space_group_name_H-M   'P 1'
#
loop_
_entity.id
_entity.type
_entity.pdbx_description
1 polymer ?
#
loop_
_entity_poly.entity_id
_entity_poly.type
_entity_poly.pdbx_seq_one_letter_code
_entity_poly.pdbx_strand_id
1 'polypeptide(L)'
;MILAGDVGGTKCNLALFRTDGGTLRSIFQRRFESKKYPEFEKVVQDFLAQAGPALPAGQGKITSAGFGVAGAVVNQRVRATNLPWVVDAANLAREFQVPRVLLLNDLEATGYGLEVLRPDELF
;
A
#
# COMPACT_ATOMS: atom_id res chain seq x y z
N MET A 1 8.70 8.76 2.02
CA MET A 1 8.06 8.03 0.90
C MET A 1 6.65 7.60 1.27
N ILE A 2 5.83 7.41 0.28
CA ILE A 2 4.45 6.93 0.45
C ILE A 2 4.33 5.57 -0.22
N LEU A 3 3.78 4.60 0.51
CA LEU A 3 3.49 3.28 -0.02
C LEU A 3 2.00 3.21 -0.35
N ALA A 4 1.68 2.81 -1.56
CA ALA A 4 0.30 2.66 -1.98
C ALA A 4 0.08 1.28 -2.57
N GLY A 5 -1.11 0.76 -2.40
CA GLY A 5 -1.41 -0.55 -2.94
C GLY A 5 -2.88 -0.77 -3.24
N ASP A 6 -3.11 -1.67 -4.18
CA ASP A 6 -4.41 -2.18 -4.54
C ASP A 6 -4.39 -3.67 -4.24
N VAL A 7 -5.19 -4.10 -3.25
CA VAL A 7 -5.16 -5.46 -2.73
C VAL A 7 -6.39 -6.21 -3.21
N GLY A 8 -6.18 -7.02 -4.22
CA GLY A 8 -7.26 -7.83 -4.78
C GLY A 8 -7.11 -9.31 -4.45
N GLY A 9 -8.18 -10.07 -4.68
CA GLY A 9 -8.19 -11.50 -4.41
C GLY A 9 -7.26 -12.31 -5.32
N THR A 10 -6.90 -11.77 -6.47
CA THR A 10 -6.00 -12.42 -7.43
C THR A 10 -4.65 -11.75 -7.48
N LYS A 11 -4.62 -10.44 -7.50
CA LYS A 11 -3.39 -9.66 -7.66
C LYS A 11 -3.33 -8.51 -6.67
N CYS A 12 -2.11 -8.23 -6.21
CA CYS A 12 -1.82 -7.03 -5.43
C CYS A 12 -0.86 -6.17 -6.23
N ASN A 13 -1.18 -4.89 -6.38
CA ASN A 13 -0.29 -3.93 -7.02
C ASN A 13 0.22 -2.98 -5.96
N LEU A 14 1.54 -2.92 -5.79
CA LEU A 14 2.15 -2.03 -4.80
C LEU A 14 3.08 -1.04 -5.49
N ALA A 15 3.14 0.16 -4.96
CA ALA A 15 4.01 1.20 -5.50
C ALA A 15 4.55 2.08 -4.38
N LEU A 16 5.78 2.53 -4.55
CA LEU A 16 6.38 3.55 -3.71
C LEU A 16 6.44 4.85 -4.47
N PHE A 17 6.10 5.93 -3.77
CA PHE A 17 6.14 7.29 -4.29
C PHE A 17 7.01 8.15 -3.40
N ARG A 18 7.61 9.16 -4.01
CA ARG A 18 8.27 10.22 -3.23
C ARG A 18 7.77 11.57 -3.71
N THR A 19 7.80 12.53 -2.82
CA THR A 19 7.46 13.90 -3.16
C THR A 19 8.71 14.58 -3.70
N ASP A 20 8.59 15.20 -4.86
CA ASP A 20 9.68 15.87 -5.52
C ASP A 20 9.17 17.21 -6.03
N GLY A 21 9.46 18.29 -5.29
CA GLY A 21 9.02 19.62 -5.65
C GLY A 21 7.51 19.79 -5.66
N GLY A 22 6.81 19.11 -4.77
CA GLY A 22 5.35 19.16 -4.68
C GLY A 22 4.63 18.16 -5.57
N THR A 23 5.36 17.37 -6.35
CA THR A 23 4.79 16.36 -7.23
C THR A 23 5.11 14.97 -6.70
N LEU A 24 4.14 14.07 -6.73
CA LEU A 24 4.37 12.68 -6.38
C LEU A 24 4.95 11.96 -7.60
N ARG A 25 6.03 11.24 -7.36
CA ARG A 25 6.71 10.48 -8.41
C ARG A 25 6.80 9.02 -7.99
N SER A 26 6.36 8.12 -8.86
CA SER A 26 6.50 6.69 -8.65
C SER A 26 7.96 6.29 -8.83
N ILE A 27 8.53 5.63 -7.82
CA ILE A 27 9.93 5.23 -7.86
C ILE A 27 10.11 3.72 -7.95
N PHE A 28 9.09 2.95 -7.61
CA PHE A 28 9.16 1.49 -7.69
C PHE A 28 7.75 0.91 -7.67
N GLN A 29 7.48 -0.05 -8.55
CA GLN A 29 6.17 -0.71 -8.63
C GLN A 29 6.35 -2.19 -8.88
N ARG A 30 5.49 -3.01 -8.28
CA ARG A 30 5.45 -4.45 -8.53
C ARG A 30 4.04 -4.98 -8.38
N ARG A 31 3.77 -6.07 -9.08
CA ARG A 31 2.52 -6.81 -8.99
C ARG A 31 2.82 -8.19 -8.42
N PHE A 32 1.98 -8.63 -7.51
CA PHE A 32 2.12 -9.92 -6.85
C PHE A 32 0.87 -10.75 -7.03
N GLU A 33 1.03 -12.06 -7.08
CA GLU A 33 -0.10 -12.98 -7.07
C GLU A 33 -0.53 -13.24 -5.64
N SER A 34 -1.73 -12.75 -5.28
CA SER A 34 -2.19 -12.76 -3.90
C SER A 34 -2.19 -14.16 -3.28
N LYS A 35 -2.62 -15.16 -4.03
CA LYS A 35 -2.76 -16.52 -3.51
C LYS A 35 -1.45 -17.22 -3.20
N LYS A 36 -0.34 -16.66 -3.60
CA LYS A 36 0.98 -17.20 -3.29
C LYS A 36 1.48 -16.79 -1.90
N TYR A 37 0.72 -15.96 -1.20
CA TYR A 37 1.13 -15.44 0.09
C TYR A 37 0.12 -15.78 1.16
N PRO A 38 0.57 -16.18 2.36
CA PRO A 38 -0.35 -16.53 3.45
C PRO A 38 -1.02 -15.32 4.10
N GLU A 39 -0.42 -14.14 3.95
CA GLU A 39 -0.94 -12.90 4.53
C GLU A 39 -0.38 -11.70 3.77
N PHE A 40 -1.04 -10.56 3.91
CA PHE A 40 -0.64 -9.35 3.20
C PHE A 40 0.73 -8.84 3.64
N GLU A 41 1.07 -9.00 4.91
CA GLU A 41 2.36 -8.58 5.43
C GLU A 41 3.53 -9.22 4.66
N LYS A 42 3.34 -10.46 4.21
CA LYS A 42 4.38 -11.13 3.42
C LYS A 42 4.54 -10.51 2.03
N VAL A 43 3.45 -10.04 1.45
CA VAL A 43 3.52 -9.32 0.16
C VAL A 43 4.31 -8.02 0.34
N VAL A 44 4.02 -7.27 1.39
CA VAL A 44 4.71 -6.02 1.68
C VAL A 44 6.20 -6.26 1.96
N GLN A 45 6.53 -7.30 2.72
CA GLN A 45 7.91 -7.67 2.99
C GLN A 45 8.68 -7.94 1.70
N ASP A 46 8.10 -8.73 0.80
CA ASP A 46 8.71 -9.04 -0.49
C ASP A 46 8.90 -7.79 -1.33
N PHE A 47 7.88 -6.95 -1.37
CA PHE A 47 7.92 -5.70 -2.11
C PHE A 47 9.06 -4.80 -1.62
N LEU A 48 9.16 -4.61 -0.31
CA LEU A 48 10.20 -3.75 0.26
C LEU A 48 11.60 -4.32 0.06
N ALA A 49 11.73 -5.65 0.12
CA ALA A 49 13.00 -6.30 -0.16
C ALA A 49 13.44 -6.07 -1.61
N GLN A 50 12.51 -6.10 -2.55
CA GLN A 50 12.82 -5.82 -3.95
C GLN A 50 13.09 -4.34 -4.20
N ALA A 51 12.41 -3.46 -3.47
CA ALA A 51 12.55 -2.03 -3.63
C ALA A 51 13.89 -1.50 -3.12
N GLY A 52 14.44 -2.13 -2.07
CA GLY A 52 15.66 -1.65 -1.43
C GLY A 52 16.80 -1.30 -2.39
N PRO A 53 17.22 -2.23 -3.27
CA PRO A 53 18.31 -1.93 -4.21
C PRO A 53 17.98 -0.84 -5.21
N ALA A 54 16.71 -0.57 -5.48
CA ALA A 54 16.29 0.45 -6.43
C ALA A 54 16.22 1.85 -5.80
N LEU A 55 16.31 1.94 -4.48
CA LEU A 55 16.20 3.20 -3.78
C LEU A 55 17.58 3.85 -3.63
N PRO A 56 17.66 5.18 -3.81
CA PRO A 56 18.91 5.88 -3.56
C PRO A 56 19.35 5.75 -2.10
N ALA A 57 20.65 5.74 -1.89
CA ALA A 57 21.20 5.68 -0.54
C ALA A 57 20.68 6.86 0.30
N GLY A 58 20.32 6.60 1.53
CA GLY A 58 19.77 7.62 2.42
C GLY A 58 18.31 7.95 2.21
N GLN A 59 17.68 7.32 1.28
CA GLN A 59 16.23 7.45 1.08
C GLN A 59 15.54 6.65 2.14
N GLY A 60 14.79 7.31 2.75
CA GLY A 60 14.43 7.02 3.98
C GLY A 60 13.23 6.20 4.18
N LYS A 61 12.43 6.72 5.04
CA LYS A 61 11.34 5.99 5.65
C LYS A 61 10.07 6.21 4.90
N ILE A 62 9.22 5.21 4.93
CA ILE A 62 7.85 5.35 4.51
C ILE A 62 7.12 6.12 5.60
N THR A 63 6.55 7.26 5.26
CA THR A 63 5.87 8.13 6.22
C THR A 63 4.38 7.87 6.29
N SER A 64 3.81 7.36 5.19
CA SER A 64 2.40 6.99 5.17
C SER A 64 2.18 5.88 4.14
N ALA A 65 1.11 5.13 4.34
CA ALA A 65 0.71 4.07 3.43
C ALA A 65 -0.80 4.06 3.30
N GLY A 66 -1.28 3.73 2.09
CA GLY A 66 -2.70 3.59 1.84
C GLY A 66 -2.96 2.40 0.94
N PHE A 67 -3.96 1.61 1.30
CA PHE A 67 -4.30 0.41 0.56
C PHE A 67 -5.79 0.35 0.28
N GLY A 68 -6.14 0.15 -0.99
CA GLY A 68 -7.50 -0.20 -1.37
C GLY A 68 -7.63 -1.71 -1.29
N VAL A 69 -8.57 -2.21 -0.52
CA VAL A 69 -8.73 -3.65 -0.30
C VAL A 69 -10.13 -4.08 -0.69
N ALA A 70 -10.23 -5.19 -1.40
CA ALA A 70 -11.53 -5.78 -1.73
C ALA A 70 -12.15 -6.36 -0.46
N GLY A 71 -13.18 -5.71 0.05
CA GLY A 71 -13.85 -6.08 1.27
C GLY A 71 -14.35 -4.86 2.03
N ALA A 72 -15.15 -5.09 3.05
CA ALA A 72 -15.67 -4.02 3.89
C ALA A 72 -14.64 -3.64 4.95
N VAL A 73 -14.33 -2.36 5.04
CA VAL A 73 -13.40 -1.84 6.04
C VAL A 73 -14.18 -1.44 7.28
N VAL A 74 -13.84 -2.04 8.42
CA VAL A 74 -14.46 -1.73 9.71
C VAL A 74 -13.34 -1.50 10.71
N ASN A 75 -13.31 -0.32 11.32
CA ASN A 75 -12.28 0.05 12.30
C ASN A 75 -10.86 -0.16 11.77
N GLN A 76 -10.65 0.20 10.51
CA GLN A 76 -9.35 0.06 9.84
C GLN A 76 -8.84 -1.38 9.83
N ARG A 77 -9.76 -2.32 9.69
CA ARG A 77 -9.48 -3.73 9.45
C ARG A 77 -10.41 -4.22 8.35
N VAL A 78 -9.90 -5.12 7.52
CA VAL A 78 -10.71 -5.69 6.46
C VAL A 78 -10.34 -7.16 6.26
N ARG A 79 -11.38 -7.99 6.12
CA ARG A 79 -11.18 -9.37 5.68
C ARG A 79 -11.20 -9.34 4.15
N ALA A 80 -10.06 -9.65 3.55
CA ALA A 80 -9.93 -9.59 2.10
C ALA A 80 -10.83 -10.61 1.43
N THR A 81 -11.56 -10.18 0.38
CA THR A 81 -12.47 -11.05 -0.35
C THR A 81 -11.68 -12.14 -1.07
N ASN A 82 -12.12 -13.39 -0.92
CA ASN A 82 -11.53 -14.57 -1.56
C ASN A 82 -10.09 -14.89 -1.12
N LEU A 83 -9.66 -14.34 0.00
CA LEU A 83 -8.35 -14.62 0.59
C LEU A 83 -8.53 -14.87 2.09
N PRO A 84 -7.64 -15.68 2.70
CA PRO A 84 -7.70 -15.90 4.14
C PRO A 84 -7.11 -14.74 4.95
N TRP A 85 -6.86 -13.62 4.33
CA TRP A 85 -6.17 -12.50 4.96
C TRP A 85 -7.10 -11.61 5.76
N VAL A 86 -6.61 -11.15 6.91
CA VAL A 86 -7.18 -10.02 7.61
C VAL A 86 -6.13 -8.91 7.52
N VAL A 87 -6.46 -7.83 6.85
CA VAL A 87 -5.56 -6.69 6.71
C VAL A 87 -5.92 -5.69 7.80
N ASP A 88 -4.95 -5.33 8.61
CA ASP A 88 -5.15 -4.49 9.79
C ASP A 88 -4.15 -3.34 9.74
N ALA A 89 -4.68 -2.11 9.69
CA ALA A 89 -3.84 -0.92 9.56
C ALA A 89 -2.87 -0.76 10.73
N ALA A 90 -3.33 -1.02 11.95
CA ALA A 90 -2.46 -0.88 13.13
C ALA A 90 -1.31 -1.90 13.10
N ASN A 91 -1.60 -3.11 12.65
CA ASN A 91 -0.57 -4.14 12.53
C ASN A 91 0.48 -3.78 11.48
N LEU A 92 0.02 -3.28 10.33
CA LEU A 92 0.93 -2.84 9.28
C LEU A 92 1.79 -1.65 9.74
N ALA A 93 1.17 -0.69 10.43
CA ALA A 93 1.89 0.45 10.96
C ALA A 93 3.01 0.03 11.91
N ARG A 94 2.70 -0.92 12.78
CA ARG A 94 3.67 -1.41 13.77
C ARG A 94 4.78 -2.25 13.12
N GLU A 95 4.40 -3.17 12.25
CA GLU A 95 5.36 -4.08 11.64
C GLU A 95 6.34 -3.36 10.72
N PHE A 96 5.87 -2.40 9.95
CA PHE A 96 6.70 -1.71 8.98
C PHE A 96 7.13 -0.31 9.43
N GLN A 97 6.81 0.04 10.66
CA GLN A 97 7.18 1.33 11.25
C GLN A 97 6.71 2.52 10.40
N VAL A 98 5.46 2.44 9.95
CA VAL A 98 4.83 3.48 9.17
C VAL A 98 3.87 4.25 10.09
N PRO A 99 4.07 5.55 10.32
CA PRO A 99 3.24 6.30 11.26
C PRO A 99 1.76 6.39 10.88
N ARG A 100 1.46 6.37 9.59
CA ARG A 100 0.08 6.52 9.12
C ARG A 100 -0.24 5.45 8.09
N VAL A 101 -1.19 4.60 8.38
CA VAL A 101 -1.68 3.58 7.45
C VAL A 101 -3.18 3.73 7.34
N LEU A 102 -3.68 3.83 6.11
CA LEU A 102 -5.10 3.97 5.83
C LEU A 102 -5.56 2.82 4.95
N LEU A 103 -6.65 2.18 5.36
CA LEU A 103 -7.32 1.16 4.56
C LEU A 103 -8.62 1.71 4.02
N LEU A 104 -8.88 1.48 2.74
CA LEU A 104 -10.12 1.88 2.08
C LEU A 104 -10.68 0.68 1.34
N ASN A 105 -12.01 0.64 1.19
CA ASN A 105 -12.62 -0.30 0.28
C ASN A 105 -12.11 0.01 -1.13
N ASP A 106 -11.92 -1.01 -1.97
CA ASP A 106 -11.32 -0.81 -3.28
C ASP A 106 -12.10 0.15 -4.18
N LEU A 107 -13.42 0.21 -4.05
CA LEU A 107 -14.22 1.18 -4.78
C LEU A 107 -13.96 2.61 -4.30
N GLU A 108 -13.80 2.79 -3.00
CA GLU A 108 -13.43 4.07 -2.42
C GLU A 108 -12.02 4.48 -2.84
N ALA A 109 -11.12 3.53 -2.90
CA ALA A 109 -9.74 3.78 -3.31
C ALA A 109 -9.67 4.28 -4.74
N THR A 110 -10.51 3.77 -5.63
CA THR A 110 -10.53 4.18 -7.02
C THR A 110 -10.95 5.65 -7.17
N GLY A 111 -11.98 6.08 -6.44
CA GLY A 111 -12.50 7.44 -6.56
C GLY A 111 -11.99 8.41 -5.51
N TYR A 112 -11.45 7.93 -4.41
CA TYR A 112 -11.18 8.73 -3.23
C TYR A 112 -9.77 8.54 -2.70
N GLY A 113 -9.30 7.30 -2.62
CA GLY A 113 -7.97 7.02 -2.12
C GLY A 113 -6.88 7.63 -2.96
N LEU A 114 -7.09 7.70 -4.28
CA LEU A 114 -6.14 8.35 -5.17
C LEU A 114 -6.00 9.83 -4.88
N GLU A 115 -7.09 10.49 -4.49
CA GLU A 115 -7.06 11.91 -4.12
C GLU A 115 -6.20 12.15 -2.88
N VAL A 116 -6.27 11.24 -1.93
CA VAL A 116 -5.49 11.35 -0.69
C VAL A 116 -4.01 11.08 -0.95
N LEU A 117 -3.71 10.12 -1.83
CA LEU A 117 -2.34 9.69 -2.08
C LEU A 117 -1.65 10.47 -3.18
N ARG A 118 -2.42 11.04 -4.11
CA ARG A 118 -1.89 11.74 -5.27
C ARG A 118 -2.67 13.03 -5.53
N PRO A 119 -2.69 13.95 -4.59
CA PRO A 119 -3.49 15.17 -4.73
C PRO A 119 -3.09 16.03 -5.94
N ASP A 120 -1.82 16.01 -6.31
CA ASP A 120 -1.31 16.85 -7.39
C ASP A 120 -1.85 16.46 -8.75
N GLU A 121 -2.22 15.21 -8.92
CA GLU A 121 -2.69 14.72 -10.21
C GLU A 121 -4.18 14.88 -10.40
N LEU A 122 -4.89 15.16 -9.32
CA LEU A 122 -6.34 15.26 -9.33
C LEU A 122 -6.83 16.71 -9.36
N PHE A 123 -5.93 17.62 -9.12
CA PHE A 123 -6.29 19.05 -9.02
C PHE A 123 -5.40 19.95 -9.89
#